data_e89a5770e07863deec48d903cf617c4d
#
_entry.id   e89a5770e07863deec48d903cf617c4d
#
_cell.length_a   1.000
_cell.length_b   1.000
_cell.length_c   1.000
_cell.angle_alpha   90.00
_cell.angle_beta   90.00
_cell.angle_gamma   90.00
#
_symmetry.space_group_name_H-M   'P 1'
#
loop_
_entity.id
_entity.type
_entity.pdbx_description
1 polymer ?
#
loop_
_entity_poly.entity_id
_entity_poly.type
_entity_poly.pdbx_seq_one_letter_code
_entity_poly.pdbx_strand_id
1 'polypeptide(L)'
;DEVLKDHFFQSLLQTDAPQELPASMREAGAGLGGRLHAVALALPPARPEGIEARGQRVAEVCAPAQFRLLGDQHVMLIVSGDETAELMARTAAGARQLRMQLQEADVHTAIGIGGAYAGVDGLRTSAQEAQHALGYAFSTGETMLFDPELRKASGSLQTDDCPTAALIASTLQSGSGNRALELTGTLFTCMRRRRVHVSE
;
A
#
# COMPACT_ATOMS: atom_id res chain seq x y z
N ASP A 1 -24.16 9.09 -4.59
CA ASP A 1 -23.20 9.30 -3.47
C ASP A 1 -21.99 8.38 -3.48
N GLU A 2 -21.95 7.40 -4.40
CA GLU A 2 -20.80 6.49 -4.51
C GLU A 2 -19.57 7.21 -5.07
N VAL A 3 -19.75 8.11 -6.02
CA VAL A 3 -18.69 8.95 -6.58
C VAL A 3 -18.00 9.81 -5.52
N LEU A 4 -18.76 10.34 -4.56
CA LEU A 4 -18.20 11.12 -3.45
C LEU A 4 -17.35 10.25 -2.50
N LYS A 5 -17.79 9.02 -2.28
CA LYS A 5 -17.04 8.03 -1.48
C LYS A 5 -15.74 7.64 -2.15
N ASP A 6 -15.78 7.35 -3.44
CA ASP A 6 -14.58 7.00 -4.20
C ASP A 6 -13.57 8.15 -4.21
N HIS A 7 -14.05 9.37 -4.39
CA HIS A 7 -13.21 10.57 -4.34
C HIS A 7 -12.61 10.78 -2.94
N PHE A 8 -13.38 10.49 -1.87
CA PHE A 8 -12.88 10.52 -0.51
C PHE A 8 -11.74 9.52 -0.32
N PHE A 9 -11.94 8.24 -0.67
CA PHE A 9 -10.91 7.22 -0.49
C PHE A 9 -9.67 7.48 -1.35
N GLN A 10 -9.82 8.00 -2.56
CA GLN A 10 -8.68 8.43 -3.37
C GLN A 10 -7.89 9.57 -2.72
N SER A 11 -8.57 10.52 -2.08
CA SER A 11 -7.92 11.65 -1.40
C SER A 11 -7.09 11.22 -0.18
N LEU A 12 -7.37 10.05 0.41
CA LEU A 12 -6.57 9.53 1.54
C LEU A 12 -5.13 9.18 1.12
N LEU A 13 -4.93 8.83 -0.15
CA LEU A 13 -3.62 8.47 -0.69
C LEU A 13 -2.84 9.68 -1.24
N GLN A 14 -3.48 10.85 -1.37
CA GLN A 14 -2.82 12.05 -1.87
C GLN A 14 -2.01 12.73 -0.76
N THR A 15 -0.71 12.87 -0.99
CA THR A 15 0.21 13.51 -0.04
C THR A 15 -0.04 15.01 0.11
N ASP A 16 -0.52 15.67 -0.96
CA ASP A 16 -0.76 17.12 -1.03
C ASP A 16 -2.24 17.51 -0.75
N ALA A 17 -3.07 16.54 -0.32
CA ALA A 17 -4.45 16.87 0.01
C ALA A 17 -4.53 17.81 1.23
N PRO A 18 -5.46 18.79 1.23
CA PRO A 18 -5.57 19.78 2.30
C PRO A 18 -5.67 19.10 3.67
N GLN A 19 -5.01 19.68 4.68
CA GLN A 19 -4.95 19.12 6.04
C GLN A 19 -6.35 18.92 6.65
N GLU A 20 -7.33 19.73 6.22
CA GLU A 20 -8.72 19.57 6.64
C GLU A 20 -9.55 18.99 5.49
N LEU A 21 -10.07 17.80 5.70
CA LEU A 21 -11.04 17.21 4.78
C LEU A 21 -12.35 17.99 4.83
N PRO A 22 -12.95 18.33 3.67
CA PRO A 22 -14.27 18.95 3.60
C PRO A 22 -15.32 18.17 4.42
N ALA A 23 -16.29 18.86 5.03
CA ALA A 23 -17.33 18.23 5.85
C ALA A 23 -18.07 17.11 5.10
N SER A 24 -18.34 17.30 3.81
CA SER A 24 -18.96 16.29 2.94
C SER A 24 -18.13 15.01 2.80
N MET A 25 -16.80 15.13 2.81
CA MET A 25 -15.91 13.97 2.78
C MET A 25 -15.82 13.27 4.15
N ARG A 26 -15.91 14.01 5.25
CA ARG A 26 -16.00 13.42 6.60
C ARG A 26 -17.29 12.60 6.78
N GLU A 27 -18.41 13.09 6.23
CA GLU A 27 -19.67 12.35 6.21
C GLU A 27 -19.59 11.06 5.38
N ALA A 28 -18.87 11.08 4.25
CA ALA A 28 -18.66 9.88 3.44
C ALA A 28 -17.86 8.79 4.19
N GLY A 29 -16.93 9.21 5.07
CA GLY A 29 -16.18 8.32 5.97
C GLY A 29 -16.94 7.86 7.22
N ALA A 30 -18.02 8.54 7.60
CA ALA A 30 -18.79 8.26 8.82
C ALA A 30 -19.53 6.91 8.81
N GLY A 31 -19.65 6.25 7.66
CA GLY A 31 -20.22 4.90 7.53
C GLY A 31 -19.28 3.76 7.92
N LEU A 32 -18.06 4.06 8.36
CA LEU A 32 -17.10 3.08 8.87
C LEU A 32 -17.48 2.74 10.32
N GLY A 33 -17.80 1.49 10.60
CA GLY A 33 -18.06 1.03 11.96
C GLY A 33 -16.79 1.05 12.83
N GLY A 34 -16.97 1.16 14.17
CA GLY A 34 -15.85 1.15 15.11
C GLY A 34 -15.21 2.53 15.33
N ARG A 35 -14.34 2.61 16.34
CA ARG A 35 -13.63 3.86 16.71
C ARG A 35 -12.29 3.99 16.03
N LEU A 36 -11.63 2.87 15.78
CA LEU A 36 -10.30 2.80 15.20
C LEU A 36 -10.38 2.20 13.80
N HIS A 37 -9.50 2.64 12.92
CA HIS A 37 -9.39 2.15 11.55
C HIS A 37 -7.95 1.84 11.23
N ALA A 38 -7.73 0.72 10.53
CA ALA A 38 -6.43 0.35 9.96
C ALA A 38 -6.61 0.00 8.49
N VAL A 39 -5.61 0.34 7.67
CA VAL A 39 -5.64 0.17 6.22
C VAL A 39 -4.59 -0.84 5.79
N ALA A 40 -4.98 -1.78 4.93
CA ALA A 40 -4.06 -2.56 4.12
C ALA A 40 -4.21 -2.13 2.66
N LEU A 41 -3.10 -1.82 2.02
CA LEU A 41 -3.04 -1.30 0.65
C LEU A 41 -2.20 -2.23 -0.22
N ALA A 42 -2.71 -2.57 -1.40
CA ALA A 42 -2.00 -3.31 -2.43
C ALA A 42 -2.01 -2.55 -3.75
N LEU A 43 -0.96 -2.74 -4.55
CA LEU A 43 -0.83 -2.20 -5.89
C LEU A 43 -0.52 -3.35 -6.87
N PRO A 44 -1.54 -4.08 -7.33
CA PRO A 44 -1.34 -5.14 -8.31
C PRO A 44 -0.90 -4.55 -9.68
N PRO A 45 -0.02 -5.23 -10.41
CA PRO A 45 0.47 -4.74 -11.71
C PRO A 45 -0.63 -4.65 -12.77
N ALA A 46 -1.71 -5.41 -12.60
CA ALA A 46 -2.92 -5.36 -13.40
C ALA A 46 -4.12 -5.68 -12.53
N ARG A 47 -5.29 -5.18 -12.91
CA ARG A 47 -6.56 -5.47 -12.22
C ARG A 47 -7.02 -6.88 -12.57
N PRO A 48 -6.96 -7.85 -11.65
CA PRO A 48 -7.37 -9.21 -11.96
C PRO A 48 -8.91 -9.30 -12.09
N GLU A 49 -9.37 -10.19 -12.94
CA GLU A 49 -10.79 -10.45 -13.06
C GLU A 49 -11.38 -10.95 -11.74
N GLY A 50 -12.54 -10.43 -11.35
CA GLY A 50 -13.23 -10.80 -10.12
C GLY A 50 -12.58 -10.30 -8.84
N ILE A 51 -11.64 -9.35 -8.90
CA ILE A 51 -10.96 -8.78 -7.71
C ILE A 51 -11.96 -8.19 -6.71
N GLU A 52 -13.03 -7.59 -7.19
CA GLU A 52 -14.07 -7.01 -6.36
C GLU A 52 -14.76 -8.06 -5.48
N ALA A 53 -15.21 -9.16 -6.09
CA ALA A 53 -15.86 -10.26 -5.39
C ALA A 53 -14.91 -10.98 -4.41
N ARG A 54 -13.62 -11.09 -4.77
CA ARG A 54 -12.57 -11.67 -3.91
C ARG A 54 -12.29 -10.76 -2.71
N GLY A 55 -12.11 -9.47 -2.94
CA GLY A 55 -11.88 -8.49 -1.91
C GLY A 55 -13.06 -8.32 -0.95
N GLN A 56 -14.28 -8.35 -1.46
CA GLN A 56 -15.48 -8.31 -0.64
C GLN A 56 -15.56 -9.52 0.31
N ARG A 57 -15.24 -10.72 -0.15
CA ARG A 57 -15.17 -11.91 0.72
C ARG A 57 -14.11 -11.76 1.81
N VAL A 58 -12.96 -11.15 1.50
CA VAL A 58 -11.95 -10.86 2.53
C VAL A 58 -12.49 -9.87 3.55
N ALA A 59 -13.18 -8.82 3.12
CA ALA A 59 -13.79 -7.85 4.03
C ALA A 59 -14.85 -8.49 4.93
N GLU A 60 -15.68 -9.41 4.41
CA GLU A 60 -16.67 -10.16 5.21
C GLU A 60 -16.02 -11.00 6.32
N VAL A 61 -14.91 -11.66 6.03
CA VAL A 61 -14.16 -12.45 7.02
C VAL A 61 -13.51 -11.56 8.09
N CYS A 62 -13.12 -10.35 7.73
CA CYS A 62 -12.47 -9.38 8.63
C CYS A 62 -13.45 -8.39 9.26
N ALA A 63 -14.76 -8.60 9.14
CA ALA A 63 -15.78 -7.64 9.57
C ALA A 63 -15.60 -7.16 11.05
N PRO A 64 -15.88 -5.88 11.33
CA PRO A 64 -16.32 -4.87 10.39
C PRO A 64 -15.16 -4.38 9.51
N ALA A 65 -15.28 -4.57 8.20
CA ALA A 65 -14.29 -4.16 7.21
C ALA A 65 -14.95 -3.74 5.90
N GLN A 66 -14.25 -2.94 5.11
CA GLN A 66 -14.66 -2.52 3.77
C GLN A 66 -13.53 -2.77 2.77
N PHE A 67 -13.89 -3.29 1.61
CA PHE A 67 -13.00 -3.41 0.47
C PHE A 67 -13.31 -2.31 -0.54
N ARG A 68 -12.27 -1.68 -1.10
CA ARG A 68 -12.37 -0.62 -2.10
C ARG A 68 -11.34 -0.80 -3.20
N LEU A 69 -11.76 -0.50 -4.41
CA LEU A 69 -10.87 -0.31 -5.56
C LEU A 69 -10.71 1.18 -5.79
N LEU A 70 -9.48 1.66 -5.86
CA LEU A 70 -9.17 3.08 -6.02
C LEU A 70 -8.44 3.29 -7.34
N GLY A 71 -9.08 4.04 -8.24
CA GLY A 71 -8.57 4.22 -9.59
C GLY A 71 -8.40 2.88 -10.30
N ASP A 72 -7.39 2.77 -11.14
CA ASP A 72 -7.18 1.60 -12.00
C ASP A 72 -6.41 0.46 -11.32
N GLN A 73 -5.68 0.73 -10.24
CA GLN A 73 -4.71 -0.23 -9.71
C GLN A 73 -4.75 -0.44 -8.20
N HIS A 74 -5.09 0.58 -7.39
CA HIS A 74 -5.01 0.42 -5.94
C HIS A 74 -6.17 -0.41 -5.37
N VAL A 75 -5.81 -1.33 -4.50
CA VAL A 75 -6.73 -2.18 -3.75
C VAL A 75 -6.59 -1.86 -2.28
N MET A 76 -7.66 -1.41 -1.64
CA MET A 76 -7.68 -1.00 -0.24
C MET A 76 -8.62 -1.86 0.57
N LEU A 77 -8.14 -2.40 1.68
CA LEU A 77 -8.93 -3.04 2.72
C LEU A 77 -8.88 -2.16 3.97
N ILE A 78 -10.03 -1.69 4.42
CA ILE A 78 -10.18 -0.90 5.64
C ILE A 78 -10.81 -1.81 6.68
N VAL A 79 -10.12 -2.03 7.78
CA VAL A 79 -10.64 -2.80 8.91
C VAL A 79 -10.92 -1.85 10.07
N SER A 80 -12.04 -2.04 10.74
CA SER A 80 -12.48 -1.18 11.83
C SER A 80 -12.64 -1.98 13.13
N GLY A 81 -12.44 -1.33 14.28
CA GLY A 81 -12.55 -1.97 15.59
C GLY A 81 -12.41 -0.98 16.73
N ASP A 82 -12.43 -1.47 17.95
CA ASP A 82 -12.37 -0.66 19.16
C ASP A 82 -11.08 -0.91 19.97
N GLU A 83 -10.40 -2.02 19.72
CA GLU A 83 -9.14 -2.38 20.38
C GLU A 83 -7.99 -2.48 19.36
N THR A 84 -6.89 -1.78 19.62
CA THR A 84 -5.75 -1.66 18.70
C THR A 84 -5.11 -3.02 18.38
N ALA A 85 -4.85 -3.85 19.39
CA ALA A 85 -4.15 -5.13 19.17
C ALA A 85 -5.00 -6.09 18.34
N GLU A 86 -6.28 -6.22 18.63
CA GLU A 86 -7.22 -7.04 17.88
C GLU A 86 -7.38 -6.53 16.45
N LEU A 87 -7.57 -5.21 16.29
CA LEU A 87 -7.71 -4.57 15.00
C LEU A 87 -6.49 -4.83 14.11
N MET A 88 -5.29 -4.64 14.63
CA MET A 88 -4.05 -4.89 13.89
C MET A 88 -3.89 -6.36 13.52
N ALA A 89 -4.23 -7.29 14.43
CA ALA A 89 -4.21 -8.72 14.13
C ALA A 89 -5.19 -9.10 13.00
N ARG A 90 -6.42 -8.57 13.02
CA ARG A 90 -7.41 -8.77 11.95
C ARG A 90 -6.97 -8.14 10.63
N THR A 91 -6.40 -6.93 10.67
CA THR A 91 -5.89 -6.26 9.47
C THR A 91 -4.76 -7.06 8.83
N ALA A 92 -3.82 -7.56 9.63
CA ALA A 92 -2.73 -8.41 9.15
C ALA A 92 -3.24 -9.75 8.58
N ALA A 93 -4.27 -10.34 9.20
CA ALA A 93 -4.91 -11.56 8.69
C ALA A 93 -5.62 -11.30 7.35
N GLY A 94 -6.38 -10.19 7.25
CA GLY A 94 -7.05 -9.75 6.03
C GLY A 94 -6.08 -9.46 4.89
N ALA A 95 -4.96 -8.81 5.19
CA ALA A 95 -3.91 -8.54 4.22
C ALA A 95 -3.30 -9.85 3.67
N ARG A 96 -3.02 -10.83 4.53
CA ARG A 96 -2.54 -12.15 4.09
C ARG A 96 -3.58 -12.87 3.23
N GLN A 97 -4.84 -12.84 3.63
CA GLN A 97 -5.94 -13.44 2.86
C GLN A 97 -6.10 -12.76 1.49
N LEU A 98 -6.05 -11.43 1.45
CA LEU A 98 -6.10 -10.67 0.20
C LEU A 98 -4.95 -11.05 -0.73
N ARG A 99 -3.73 -11.15 -0.19
CA ARG A 99 -2.55 -11.59 -0.96
C ARG A 99 -2.73 -13.00 -1.54
N MET A 100 -3.25 -13.94 -0.76
CA MET A 100 -3.56 -15.29 -1.24
C MET A 100 -4.57 -15.27 -2.37
N GLN A 101 -5.65 -14.50 -2.24
CA GLN A 101 -6.68 -14.36 -3.29
C GLN A 101 -6.12 -13.74 -4.58
N LEU A 102 -5.17 -12.82 -4.48
CA LEU A 102 -4.48 -12.24 -5.63
C LEU A 102 -3.52 -13.26 -6.28
N GLN A 103 -2.77 -14.02 -5.48
CA GLN A 103 -1.89 -15.09 -5.97
C GLN A 103 -2.65 -16.20 -6.69
N GLU A 104 -3.83 -16.60 -6.20
CA GLU A 104 -4.73 -17.54 -6.88
C GLU A 104 -5.20 -17.03 -8.26
N ALA A 105 -5.19 -15.72 -8.47
CA ALA A 105 -5.46 -15.08 -9.75
C ALA A 105 -4.18 -14.82 -10.57
N ASP A 106 -3.05 -15.46 -10.22
CA ASP A 106 -1.72 -15.28 -10.82
C ASP A 106 -1.20 -13.83 -10.74
N VAL A 107 -1.65 -13.10 -9.71
CA VAL A 107 -1.21 -11.72 -9.46
C VAL A 107 -0.33 -11.67 -8.22
N HIS A 108 0.95 -11.42 -8.45
CA HIS A 108 1.92 -11.18 -7.38
C HIS A 108 1.98 -9.69 -7.04
N THR A 109 1.65 -9.34 -5.81
CA THR A 109 1.68 -7.96 -5.35
C THR A 109 2.22 -7.87 -3.93
N ALA A 110 2.85 -6.74 -3.62
CA ALA A 110 3.17 -6.34 -2.27
C ALA A 110 1.92 -5.79 -1.57
N ILE A 111 1.89 -5.87 -0.25
CA ILE A 111 0.85 -5.24 0.58
C ILE A 111 1.53 -4.46 1.70
N GLY A 112 1.18 -3.17 1.83
CA GLY A 112 1.54 -2.34 2.96
C GLY A 112 0.38 -2.27 3.96
N ILE A 113 0.68 -2.20 5.25
CA ILE A 113 -0.30 -2.09 6.34
C ILE A 113 0.05 -0.86 7.17
N GLY A 114 -0.93 0.02 7.38
CA GLY A 114 -0.83 1.16 8.28
C GLY A 114 -1.25 0.83 9.71
N GLY A 115 -0.96 1.72 10.64
CA GLY A 115 -1.36 1.60 12.03
C GLY A 115 -2.85 1.80 12.26
N ALA A 116 -3.29 1.54 13.49
CA ALA A 116 -4.67 1.73 13.93
C ALA A 116 -4.86 3.12 14.55
N TYR A 117 -5.76 3.92 13.99
CA TYR A 117 -6.02 5.29 14.41
C TYR A 117 -7.50 5.61 14.48
N ALA A 118 -7.86 6.61 15.29
CA ALA A 118 -9.24 7.01 15.51
C ALA A 118 -9.74 8.01 14.44
N GLY A 119 -10.99 7.83 14.02
CA GLY A 119 -11.72 8.77 13.18
C GLY A 119 -11.16 8.88 11.74
N VAL A 120 -11.71 9.84 11.00
CA VAL A 120 -11.41 10.04 9.57
C VAL A 120 -9.96 10.52 9.35
N ASP A 121 -9.45 11.38 10.21
CA ASP A 121 -8.06 11.85 10.13
C ASP A 121 -7.08 10.72 10.45
N GLY A 122 -7.47 9.83 11.38
CA GLY A 122 -6.72 8.61 11.67
C GLY A 122 -6.72 7.62 10.51
N LEU A 123 -7.84 7.49 9.81
CA LEU A 123 -7.91 6.68 8.59
C LEU A 123 -6.93 7.18 7.52
N ARG A 124 -6.82 8.50 7.35
CA ARG A 124 -5.86 9.11 6.44
C ARG A 124 -4.43 8.78 6.84
N THR A 125 -4.10 8.93 8.12
CA THR A 125 -2.77 8.58 8.65
C THR A 125 -2.46 7.12 8.36
N SER A 126 -3.40 6.22 8.64
CA SER A 126 -3.24 4.79 8.36
C SER A 126 -3.04 4.50 6.87
N ALA A 127 -3.79 5.18 5.99
CA ALA A 127 -3.65 4.99 4.53
C ALA A 127 -2.27 5.45 4.03
N GLN A 128 -1.77 6.59 4.51
CA GLN A 128 -0.43 7.09 4.17
C GLN A 128 0.67 6.17 4.69
N GLU A 129 0.55 5.66 5.91
CA GLU A 129 1.47 4.66 6.44
C GLU A 129 1.44 3.36 5.65
N ALA A 130 0.25 2.89 5.25
CA ALA A 130 0.10 1.73 4.39
C ALA A 130 0.79 1.93 3.03
N GLN A 131 0.68 3.13 2.45
CA GLN A 131 1.36 3.49 1.21
C GLN A 131 2.89 3.48 1.38
N HIS A 132 3.41 4.03 2.48
CA HIS A 132 4.83 3.95 2.79
C HIS A 132 5.30 2.50 2.97
N ALA A 133 4.56 1.70 3.75
CA ALA A 133 4.86 0.29 3.96
C ALA A 133 4.81 -0.52 2.66
N LEU A 134 3.88 -0.17 1.74
CA LEU A 134 3.77 -0.78 0.42
C LEU A 134 5.06 -0.60 -0.40
N GLY A 135 5.65 0.59 -0.38
CA GLY A 135 6.92 0.86 -1.05
C GLY A 135 8.07 -0.04 -0.54
N TYR A 136 8.13 -0.32 0.76
CA TYR A 136 9.08 -1.29 1.34
C TYR A 136 8.71 -2.73 1.00
N ALA A 137 7.44 -3.10 1.14
CA ALA A 137 6.94 -4.45 0.87
C ALA A 137 7.13 -4.83 -0.61
N PHE A 138 7.06 -3.87 -1.52
CA PHE A 138 7.32 -4.08 -2.95
C PHE A 138 8.73 -4.66 -3.19
N SER A 139 9.73 -4.21 -2.43
CA SER A 139 11.11 -4.69 -2.57
C SER A 139 11.30 -6.11 -2.03
N THR A 140 10.47 -6.57 -1.09
CA THR A 140 10.55 -7.90 -0.47
C THR A 140 9.51 -8.87 -1.01
N GLY A 141 8.44 -8.37 -1.62
CA GLY A 141 7.29 -9.17 -2.05
C GLY A 141 6.46 -9.71 -0.87
N GLU A 142 6.58 -9.12 0.31
CA GLU A 142 5.94 -9.56 1.56
C GLU A 142 4.91 -8.54 2.05
N THR A 143 3.99 -8.99 2.90
CA THR A 143 3.12 -8.10 3.66
C THR A 143 3.93 -7.46 4.77
N MET A 144 3.88 -6.14 4.90
CA MET A 144 4.68 -5.40 5.88
C MET A 144 3.80 -4.44 6.68
N LEU A 145 3.99 -4.43 8.01
CA LEU A 145 3.44 -3.38 8.87
C LEU A 145 4.33 -2.14 8.77
N PHE A 146 3.73 -0.95 8.77
CA PHE A 146 4.49 0.30 8.83
C PHE A 146 5.31 0.37 10.12
N ASP A 147 6.60 0.66 9.98
CA ASP A 147 7.53 0.93 11.07
C ASP A 147 8.05 2.37 10.91
N PRO A 148 7.84 3.26 11.88
CA PRO A 148 8.34 4.64 11.82
C PRO A 148 9.86 4.75 11.61
N GLU A 149 10.62 3.75 12.04
CA GLU A 149 12.07 3.72 11.83
C GLU A 149 12.45 3.48 10.36
N LEU A 150 11.60 2.81 9.57
CA LEU A 150 11.81 2.65 8.13
C LEU A 150 11.84 3.99 7.40
N ARG A 151 11.09 4.98 7.90
CA ARG A 151 11.07 6.34 7.35
C ARG A 151 12.42 7.05 7.52
N LYS A 152 13.18 6.74 8.56
CA LYS A 152 14.52 7.28 8.80
C LYS A 152 15.58 6.57 7.96
N ALA A 153 15.32 5.31 7.59
CA ALA A 153 16.22 4.52 6.75
C ALA A 153 16.13 4.89 5.24
N SER A 154 15.19 5.74 4.85
CA SER A 154 15.07 6.28 3.48
C SER A 154 16.16 7.31 3.15
N GLY A 155 17.40 7.04 3.56
CA GLY A 155 18.57 7.75 3.10
C GLY A 155 18.76 7.53 1.60
N SER A 156 19.22 8.56 0.89
CA SER A 156 19.49 8.50 -0.55
C SER A 156 20.29 7.25 -0.91
N LEU A 157 19.94 6.59 -1.99
CA LEU A 157 20.68 5.46 -2.60
C LEU A 157 22.09 5.85 -3.09
N GLN A 158 22.59 7.02 -2.67
CA GLN A 158 23.94 7.48 -2.99
C GLN A 158 24.96 6.74 -2.13
N THR A 159 25.33 5.54 -2.59
CA THR A 159 26.55 4.89 -2.13
C THR A 159 27.17 4.19 -3.32
N ASP A 160 28.50 4.24 -3.37
CA ASP A 160 29.36 3.80 -4.46
C ASP A 160 29.12 2.37 -4.98
N ASP A 161 28.36 1.55 -4.24
CA ASP A 161 28.13 0.14 -4.56
C ASP A 161 26.76 -0.16 -5.19
N CYS A 162 25.85 0.80 -5.30
CA CYS A 162 24.52 0.58 -5.89
C CYS A 162 24.41 1.28 -7.25
N PRO A 163 23.98 0.57 -8.31
CA PRO A 163 23.76 1.21 -9.61
C PRO A 163 22.66 2.26 -9.50
N THR A 164 22.86 3.41 -10.14
CA THR A 164 21.87 4.48 -10.20
C THR A 164 20.89 4.26 -11.35
N ALA A 165 19.67 4.80 -11.25
CA ALA A 165 18.71 4.78 -12.36
C ALA A 165 19.29 5.43 -13.63
N ALA A 166 20.09 6.49 -13.48
CA ALA A 166 20.78 7.14 -14.59
C ALA A 166 21.78 6.20 -15.29
N LEU A 167 22.53 5.38 -14.55
CA LEU A 167 23.44 4.38 -15.12
C LEU A 167 22.66 3.30 -15.88
N ILE A 168 21.55 2.83 -15.37
CA ILE A 168 20.68 1.85 -16.04
C ILE A 168 20.14 2.45 -17.35
N ALA A 169 19.61 3.68 -17.29
CA ALA A 169 19.07 4.38 -18.46
C ALA A 169 20.15 4.59 -19.55
N SER A 170 21.36 5.05 -19.19
CA SER A 170 22.46 5.24 -20.14
C SER A 170 22.91 3.90 -20.74
N THR A 171 22.90 2.81 -19.98
CA THR A 171 23.23 1.47 -20.46
C THR A 171 22.20 0.96 -21.46
N LEU A 172 20.90 1.24 -21.23
CA LEU A 172 19.83 0.94 -22.20
C LEU A 172 20.00 1.74 -23.50
N GLN A 173 20.30 3.03 -23.40
CA GLN A 173 20.52 3.90 -24.55
C GLN A 173 21.73 3.46 -25.40
N SER A 174 22.76 2.87 -24.79
CA SER A 174 23.90 2.30 -25.48
C SER A 174 23.65 0.95 -26.16
N GLY A 175 22.42 0.43 -26.10
CA GLY A 175 22.04 -0.85 -26.70
C GLY A 175 22.42 -2.09 -25.90
N SER A 176 22.96 -1.93 -24.69
CA SER A 176 23.41 -3.03 -23.82
C SER A 176 22.31 -3.56 -22.92
N GLY A 177 21.20 -4.08 -23.50
CA GLY A 177 20.01 -4.52 -22.76
C GLY A 177 20.29 -5.56 -21.65
N ASN A 178 21.15 -6.57 -21.92
CA ASN A 178 21.49 -7.58 -20.91
C ASN A 178 22.23 -6.95 -19.71
N ARG A 179 23.12 -5.98 -19.98
CA ARG A 179 23.82 -5.28 -18.90
C ARG A 179 22.90 -4.40 -18.08
N ALA A 180 21.91 -3.76 -18.71
CA ALA A 180 20.89 -2.99 -18.01
C ALA A 180 20.03 -3.87 -17.11
N LEU A 181 19.66 -5.09 -17.53
CA LEU A 181 18.95 -6.07 -16.72
C LEU A 181 19.77 -6.51 -15.49
N GLU A 182 21.07 -6.79 -15.66
CA GLU A 182 21.97 -7.11 -14.54
C GLU A 182 22.05 -5.97 -13.53
N LEU A 183 22.21 -4.72 -14.00
CA LEU A 183 22.26 -3.53 -13.16
C LEU A 183 20.93 -3.33 -12.40
N THR A 184 19.81 -3.56 -13.07
CA THR A 184 18.48 -3.51 -12.44
C THR A 184 18.35 -4.56 -11.33
N GLY A 185 18.75 -5.79 -11.58
CA GLY A 185 18.79 -6.86 -10.56
C GLY A 185 19.69 -6.50 -9.37
N THR A 186 20.84 -5.89 -9.63
CA THR A 186 21.75 -5.40 -8.58
C THR A 186 21.12 -4.28 -7.78
N LEU A 187 20.45 -3.32 -8.43
CA LEU A 187 19.71 -2.25 -7.75
C LEU A 187 18.65 -2.81 -6.81
N PHE A 188 17.79 -3.72 -7.28
CA PHE A 188 16.79 -4.36 -6.43
C PHE A 188 17.40 -5.13 -5.26
N THR A 189 18.52 -5.79 -5.45
CA THR A 189 19.25 -6.47 -4.37
C THR A 189 19.77 -5.48 -3.34
N CYS A 190 20.31 -4.34 -3.77
CA CYS A 190 20.73 -3.26 -2.89
C CYS A 190 19.54 -2.68 -2.11
N MET A 191 18.40 -2.45 -2.76
CA MET A 191 17.19 -1.94 -2.13
C MET A 191 16.66 -2.91 -1.06
N ARG A 192 16.62 -4.22 -1.37
CA ARG A 192 16.23 -5.25 -0.39
C ARG A 192 17.11 -5.24 0.85
N ARG A 193 18.43 -5.21 0.67
CA ARG A 193 19.38 -5.20 1.80
C ARG A 193 19.21 -4.00 2.69
N ARG A 194 18.85 -2.85 2.14
CA ARG A 194 18.72 -1.58 2.85
C ARG A 194 17.29 -1.25 3.26
N ARG A 195 16.31 -2.07 2.89
CA ARG A 195 14.89 -1.77 3.09
C ARG A 195 14.52 -0.37 2.59
N VAL A 196 15.03 0.00 1.42
CA VAL A 196 14.80 1.32 0.85
C VAL A 196 13.40 1.40 0.27
N HIS A 197 12.71 2.51 0.53
CA HIS A 197 11.41 2.81 -0.05
C HIS A 197 11.54 3.07 -1.56
N VAL A 198 10.68 2.45 -2.36
CA VAL A 198 10.54 2.75 -3.78
C VAL A 198 9.52 3.89 -3.88
N SER A 199 9.99 5.11 -4.17
CA SER A 199 9.10 6.21 -4.56
C SER A 199 8.77 6.07 -6.04
N GLU A 200 7.51 6.23 -6.40
CA GLU A 200 7.03 6.33 -7.78
C GLU A 200 7.62 7.54 -8.50
#